data_7c1f5b3369f83a60360823ed527802e6
#
_entry.id   7c1f5b3369f83a60360823ed527802e6
#
_cell.length_a   1.000
_cell.length_b   1.000
_cell.length_c   1.000
_cell.angle_alpha   90.00
_cell.angle_beta   90.00
_cell.angle_gamma   90.00
#
_symmetry.space_group_name_H-M   'P 1'
#
loop_
_entity.id
_entity.type
_entity.pdbx_description
1 polymer ?
#
loop_
_entity_poly.entity_id
_entity_poly.type
_entity_poly.pdbx_seq_one_letter_code
_entity_poly.pdbx_strand_id
1 'polypeptide(L)'
;MKILIADDSEDIRILLKQYTRQWGHEATLAQNGVEALEVLERTDIQLVISDWAMPEMTGIELCRAIRERFDMQRYIYVILLTARQDKQDLIIGMEAGADDFIRKPFNKDELRVRIRAGERLLQMEKILAEQNDRLQAAQAEIRSDLQAASNMQRRLLPDTTRQLFAEAGFRFDWLYTPATFLGGDTFNIFRLDETRAGFYIIDVAGHGIPAALKTVMLHQTLSVSAAQTSLLKDEALAEKDGDAVRAPAEVLKELNEAMQDENDAMNYFTMIYGVLDTRDGTVRCSQAGHPLPIILRADGSLSELEGGGVPIGMLPGIEYNETRLELQAGDRLILYTDGVTECENRFGEQYTIERFRQTLAALAAESSENLIYTVQTTLAEWRGSEIFGDDLSLFIIERNA
;
A
#
# COMPACT_ATOMS: atom_id res chain seq x y z
N MET A 1 20.58 -9.58 -37.52
CA MET A 1 19.30 -10.19 -37.11
C MET A 1 18.81 -11.20 -38.14
N LYS A 2 17.80 -12.02 -37.84
CA LYS A 2 17.09 -12.90 -38.79
C LYS A 2 15.93 -12.16 -39.41
N ILE A 3 15.76 -12.29 -40.74
CA ILE A 3 14.71 -11.63 -41.52
C ILE A 3 14.01 -12.72 -42.35
N LEU A 4 12.68 -12.70 -42.37
CA LEU A 4 11.88 -13.54 -43.26
C LEU A 4 11.57 -12.74 -44.51
N ILE A 5 11.78 -13.36 -45.68
CA ILE A 5 11.50 -12.79 -47.00
C ILE A 5 10.49 -13.69 -47.67
N ALA A 6 9.26 -13.16 -47.92
CA ALA A 6 8.16 -13.83 -48.60
C ALA A 6 7.87 -13.11 -49.92
N ASP A 7 8.07 -13.77 -51.06
CA ASP A 7 7.81 -13.27 -52.38
C ASP A 7 7.64 -14.50 -53.32
N ASP A 8 6.71 -14.49 -54.25
CA ASP A 8 6.51 -15.61 -55.16
C ASP A 8 7.59 -15.70 -56.26
N SER A 9 8.28 -14.58 -56.58
CA SER A 9 9.39 -14.51 -57.50
C SER A 9 10.70 -15.00 -56.91
N GLU A 10 11.28 -16.05 -57.44
CA GLU A 10 12.58 -16.58 -57.01
C GLU A 10 13.71 -15.53 -57.15
N ASP A 11 13.67 -14.76 -58.26
CA ASP A 11 14.67 -13.75 -58.54
C ASP A 11 14.68 -12.66 -57.45
N ILE A 12 13.49 -12.24 -57.04
CA ILE A 12 13.32 -11.22 -55.96
C ILE A 12 13.78 -11.77 -54.60
N ARG A 13 13.40 -13.00 -54.29
CA ARG A 13 13.87 -13.66 -53.06
C ARG A 13 15.41 -13.74 -52.99
N ILE A 14 16.05 -14.14 -54.10
CA ILE A 14 17.53 -14.21 -54.17
C ILE A 14 18.15 -12.82 -54.04
N LEU A 15 17.61 -11.83 -54.72
CA LEU A 15 18.10 -10.45 -54.67
C LEU A 15 18.00 -9.88 -53.24
N LEU A 16 16.88 -10.02 -52.59
CA LEU A 16 16.64 -9.56 -51.23
C LEU A 16 17.54 -10.29 -50.24
N LYS A 17 17.74 -11.59 -50.37
CA LYS A 17 18.67 -12.38 -49.56
C LYS A 17 20.09 -11.87 -49.73
N GLN A 18 20.51 -11.52 -50.95
CA GLN A 18 21.85 -10.98 -51.18
C GLN A 18 22.04 -9.60 -50.53
N TYR A 19 21.04 -8.71 -50.63
CA TYR A 19 21.09 -7.39 -50.00
C TYR A 19 21.11 -7.50 -48.47
N THR A 20 20.23 -8.26 -47.85
CA THR A 20 20.18 -8.45 -46.40
C THR A 20 21.46 -9.07 -45.86
N ARG A 21 22.06 -10.05 -46.56
CA ARG A 21 23.34 -10.65 -46.20
C ARG A 21 24.50 -9.63 -46.25
N GLN A 22 24.51 -8.73 -47.25
CA GLN A 22 25.53 -7.66 -47.34
C GLN A 22 25.46 -6.69 -46.16
N TRP A 23 24.28 -6.56 -45.51
CA TRP A 23 24.07 -5.71 -44.36
C TRP A 23 24.21 -6.44 -43.02
N GLY A 24 24.64 -7.73 -43.07
CA GLY A 24 24.92 -8.52 -41.88
C GLY A 24 23.69 -9.23 -41.29
N HIS A 25 22.62 -9.41 -42.08
CA HIS A 25 21.43 -10.14 -41.67
C HIS A 25 21.39 -11.56 -42.23
N GLU A 26 20.69 -12.45 -41.58
CA GLU A 26 20.41 -13.80 -42.03
C GLU A 26 18.96 -13.85 -42.57
N ALA A 27 18.76 -14.29 -43.80
CA ALA A 27 17.47 -14.34 -44.44
C ALA A 27 16.94 -15.77 -44.55
N THR A 28 15.73 -15.99 -44.07
CA THR A 28 14.90 -17.16 -44.36
C THR A 28 13.95 -16.81 -45.50
N LEU A 29 13.71 -17.71 -46.40
CA LEU A 29 12.89 -17.48 -47.63
C LEU A 29 11.61 -18.27 -47.52
N ALA A 30 10.50 -17.67 -48.02
CA ALA A 30 9.21 -18.28 -48.19
C ALA A 30 8.65 -17.92 -49.59
N GLN A 31 7.90 -18.81 -50.21
CA GLN A 31 7.33 -18.60 -51.57
C GLN A 31 5.96 -17.98 -51.55
N ASN A 32 5.26 -18.06 -50.43
CA ASN A 32 3.93 -17.52 -50.22
C ASN A 32 3.68 -17.18 -48.74
N GLY A 33 2.51 -16.61 -48.42
CA GLY A 33 2.18 -16.20 -47.06
C GLY A 33 1.95 -17.39 -46.11
N VAL A 34 1.54 -18.55 -46.59
CA VAL A 34 1.32 -19.75 -45.78
C VAL A 34 2.66 -20.29 -45.26
N GLU A 35 3.63 -20.49 -46.19
CA GLU A 35 4.97 -20.90 -45.81
C GLU A 35 5.64 -19.88 -44.86
N ALA A 36 5.44 -18.57 -45.10
CA ALA A 36 5.93 -17.53 -44.25
C ALA A 36 5.38 -17.63 -42.81
N LEU A 37 4.09 -17.90 -42.66
CA LEU A 37 3.44 -18.07 -41.37
C LEU A 37 3.95 -19.29 -40.62
N GLU A 38 4.13 -20.44 -41.33
CA GLU A 38 4.75 -21.63 -40.74
C GLU A 38 6.16 -21.42 -40.25
N VAL A 39 6.95 -20.62 -40.98
CA VAL A 39 8.31 -20.23 -40.54
C VAL A 39 8.26 -19.40 -39.27
N LEU A 40 7.35 -18.43 -39.18
CA LEU A 40 7.19 -17.58 -37.99
C LEU A 40 6.74 -18.39 -36.77
N GLU A 41 5.92 -19.41 -36.93
CA GLU A 41 5.48 -20.29 -35.82
C GLU A 41 6.63 -21.12 -35.23
N ARG A 42 7.65 -21.45 -36.05
CA ARG A 42 8.79 -22.30 -35.65
C ARG A 42 10.06 -21.52 -35.30
N THR A 43 10.04 -20.20 -35.48
CA THR A 43 11.24 -19.36 -35.31
C THR A 43 10.92 -18.10 -34.52
N ASP A 44 11.96 -17.43 -34.03
CA ASP A 44 11.93 -16.17 -33.33
C ASP A 44 12.12 -14.93 -34.24
N ILE A 45 11.89 -15.08 -35.54
CA ILE A 45 12.02 -14.00 -36.50
C ILE A 45 11.02 -12.88 -36.20
N GLN A 46 11.50 -11.63 -36.15
CA GLN A 46 10.71 -10.46 -35.82
C GLN A 46 10.69 -9.39 -36.94
N LEU A 47 11.36 -9.61 -38.07
CA LEU A 47 11.26 -8.73 -39.23
C LEU A 47 10.90 -9.54 -40.45
N VAL A 48 9.82 -9.13 -41.13
CA VAL A 48 9.28 -9.75 -42.33
C VAL A 48 9.31 -8.74 -43.47
N ILE A 49 9.78 -9.18 -44.63
CA ILE A 49 9.66 -8.47 -45.90
C ILE A 49 8.74 -9.34 -46.77
N SER A 50 7.55 -8.87 -47.06
CA SER A 50 6.57 -9.66 -47.82
C SER A 50 6.16 -8.96 -49.10
N ASP A 51 6.06 -9.68 -50.21
CA ASP A 51 5.35 -9.17 -51.35
C ASP A 51 3.87 -8.99 -51.03
N TRP A 52 3.24 -8.02 -51.68
CA TRP A 52 1.80 -7.74 -51.57
C TRP A 52 0.94 -8.87 -52.14
N ALA A 53 1.26 -9.33 -53.33
CA ALA A 53 0.51 -10.31 -54.06
C ALA A 53 1.28 -11.61 -54.20
N MET A 54 0.84 -12.63 -53.50
CA MET A 54 1.40 -13.98 -53.53
C MET A 54 0.28 -15.00 -53.67
N PRO A 55 0.58 -16.19 -54.25
CA PRO A 55 -0.40 -17.28 -54.30
C PRO A 55 -0.71 -17.80 -52.88
N GLU A 56 -1.84 -18.46 -52.72
CA GLU A 56 -2.34 -19.08 -51.49
C GLU A 56 -2.71 -18.10 -50.39
N MET A 57 -1.79 -17.25 -49.99
CA MET A 57 -1.97 -16.19 -48.99
C MET A 57 -1.20 -14.95 -49.42
N THR A 58 -1.90 -13.85 -49.59
CA THR A 58 -1.32 -12.54 -49.95
C THR A 58 -0.56 -11.93 -48.76
N GLY A 59 0.29 -10.94 -49.04
CA GLY A 59 1.01 -10.22 -47.97
C GLY A 59 0.10 -9.48 -47.01
N ILE A 60 -1.07 -9.01 -47.48
CA ILE A 60 -2.09 -8.40 -46.62
C ILE A 60 -2.71 -9.41 -45.64
N GLU A 61 -3.07 -10.59 -46.15
CA GLU A 61 -3.58 -11.68 -45.31
C GLU A 61 -2.54 -12.17 -44.33
N LEU A 62 -1.29 -12.25 -44.75
CA LEU A 62 -0.16 -12.57 -43.87
C LEU A 62 -0.02 -11.52 -42.74
N CYS A 63 -0.09 -10.22 -43.07
CA CYS A 63 -0.05 -9.16 -42.04
C CYS A 63 -1.17 -9.34 -40.99
N ARG A 64 -2.43 -9.55 -41.43
CA ARG A 64 -3.53 -9.78 -40.50
C ARG A 64 -3.31 -11.01 -39.63
N ALA A 65 -2.89 -12.11 -40.24
CA ALA A 65 -2.59 -13.35 -39.50
C ALA A 65 -1.46 -13.17 -38.51
N ILE A 66 -0.43 -12.37 -38.82
CA ILE A 66 0.66 -12.01 -37.87
C ILE A 66 0.08 -11.23 -36.70
N ARG A 67 -0.75 -10.20 -36.91
CA ARG A 67 -1.33 -9.40 -35.81
C ARG A 67 -2.27 -10.24 -34.93
N GLU A 68 -3.11 -11.07 -35.54
CA GLU A 68 -4.03 -11.93 -34.78
C GLU A 68 -3.29 -12.99 -33.93
N ARG A 69 -2.18 -13.55 -34.43
CA ARG A 69 -1.52 -14.68 -33.78
C ARG A 69 -0.37 -14.31 -32.84
N PHE A 70 0.36 -13.23 -33.13
CA PHE A 70 1.64 -12.92 -32.48
C PHE A 70 1.64 -11.63 -31.67
N ASP A 71 0.78 -10.63 -31.91
CA ASP A 71 0.82 -9.33 -31.24
C ASP A 71 0.80 -9.40 -29.70
N MET A 72 0.15 -10.41 -29.13
CA MET A 72 0.14 -10.63 -27.67
C MET A 72 1.39 -11.34 -27.14
N GLN A 73 2.24 -11.88 -28.03
CA GLN A 73 3.42 -12.67 -27.63
C GLN A 73 4.71 -11.98 -27.98
N ARG A 74 4.79 -11.41 -29.17
CA ARG A 74 5.96 -10.71 -29.70
C ARG A 74 5.57 -9.79 -30.85
N TYR A 75 6.19 -8.64 -30.90
CA TYR A 75 6.00 -7.75 -32.03
C TYR A 75 6.84 -8.21 -33.24
N ILE A 76 6.18 -8.27 -34.41
CA ILE A 76 6.82 -8.62 -35.70
C ILE A 76 6.67 -7.41 -36.63
N TYR A 77 7.80 -6.82 -37.02
CA TYR A 77 7.84 -5.69 -37.94
C TYR A 77 7.68 -6.19 -39.37
N VAL A 78 6.64 -5.70 -40.10
CA VAL A 78 6.30 -6.16 -41.44
C VAL A 78 6.47 -5.03 -42.44
N ILE A 79 7.33 -5.27 -43.43
CA ILE A 79 7.53 -4.38 -44.60
C ILE A 79 6.86 -5.03 -45.84
N LEU A 80 5.86 -4.35 -46.42
CA LEU A 80 5.19 -4.79 -47.64
C LEU A 80 5.91 -4.25 -48.88
N LEU A 81 6.18 -5.11 -49.86
CA LEU A 81 6.63 -4.74 -51.18
C LEU A 81 5.44 -4.65 -52.13
N THR A 82 5.21 -3.53 -52.82
CA THR A 82 4.04 -3.30 -53.65
C THR A 82 4.39 -2.69 -55.00
N ALA A 83 3.75 -3.18 -56.06
CA ALA A 83 3.75 -2.55 -57.38
C ALA A 83 2.64 -1.50 -57.55
N ARG A 84 1.71 -1.41 -56.59
CA ARG A 84 0.54 -0.54 -56.65
C ARG A 84 0.89 0.91 -56.35
N GLN A 85 0.26 1.83 -57.05
CA GLN A 85 0.54 3.27 -56.96
C GLN A 85 -0.57 4.07 -56.27
N ASP A 86 -1.74 3.48 -56.06
CA ASP A 86 -2.89 4.17 -55.48
C ASP A 86 -2.74 4.38 -53.96
N LYS A 87 -3.14 5.55 -53.51
CA LYS A 87 -3.16 5.87 -52.06
C LYS A 87 -4.08 4.96 -51.25
N GLN A 88 -5.17 4.47 -51.89
CA GLN A 88 -6.11 3.56 -51.22
C GLN A 88 -5.48 2.20 -50.91
N ASP A 89 -4.65 1.65 -51.78
CA ASP A 89 -3.95 0.39 -51.53
C ASP A 89 -2.97 0.52 -50.35
N LEU A 90 -2.26 1.65 -50.25
CA LEU A 90 -1.37 1.90 -49.11
C LEU A 90 -2.13 1.95 -47.76
N ILE A 91 -3.30 2.57 -47.75
CA ILE A 91 -4.15 2.60 -46.55
C ILE A 91 -4.56 1.19 -46.13
N ILE A 92 -5.00 0.36 -47.10
CA ILE A 92 -5.40 -1.03 -46.84
C ILE A 92 -4.21 -1.85 -46.23
N GLY A 93 -2.99 -1.64 -46.73
CA GLY A 93 -1.82 -2.32 -46.18
C GLY A 93 -1.52 -1.93 -44.75
N MET A 94 -1.61 -0.64 -44.44
CA MET A 94 -1.37 -0.13 -43.06
C MET A 94 -2.51 -0.56 -42.11
N GLU A 95 -3.76 -0.52 -42.56
CA GLU A 95 -4.92 -1.01 -41.77
C GLU A 95 -4.87 -2.54 -41.56
N ALA A 96 -4.22 -3.28 -42.45
CA ALA A 96 -3.95 -4.71 -42.26
C ALA A 96 -2.85 -5.00 -41.20
N GLY A 97 -2.17 -3.96 -40.73
CA GLY A 97 -1.14 -4.07 -39.71
C GLY A 97 0.31 -4.09 -40.23
N ALA A 98 0.56 -3.69 -41.48
CA ALA A 98 1.92 -3.49 -41.94
C ALA A 98 2.54 -2.25 -41.29
N ASP A 99 3.84 -2.32 -40.96
CA ASP A 99 4.57 -1.21 -40.33
C ASP A 99 5.17 -0.27 -41.34
N ASP A 100 5.48 -0.80 -42.52
CA ASP A 100 6.06 -0.03 -43.61
C ASP A 100 5.78 -0.65 -44.96
N PHE A 101 6.03 0.10 -46.01
CA PHE A 101 5.90 -0.38 -47.39
C PHE A 101 7.01 0.18 -48.28
N ILE A 102 7.33 -0.57 -49.34
CA ILE A 102 8.30 -0.18 -50.36
C ILE A 102 7.73 -0.48 -51.75
N ARG A 103 7.82 0.48 -52.65
CA ARG A 103 7.33 0.34 -54.03
C ARG A 103 8.31 -0.40 -54.91
N LYS A 104 7.81 -1.33 -55.71
CA LYS A 104 8.56 -1.98 -56.80
C LYS A 104 8.50 -1.12 -58.09
N PRO A 105 9.61 -0.90 -58.83
CA PRO A 105 10.97 -1.33 -58.50
C PRO A 105 11.57 -0.51 -57.36
N PHE A 106 12.18 -1.15 -56.39
CA PHE A 106 12.72 -0.52 -55.22
C PHE A 106 14.25 -0.25 -55.32
N ASN A 107 14.65 0.83 -54.66
CA ASN A 107 16.06 1.13 -54.50
C ASN A 107 16.65 0.37 -53.30
N LYS A 108 17.87 -0.17 -53.46
CA LYS A 108 18.60 -0.88 -52.46
C LYS A 108 18.75 -0.01 -51.14
N ASP A 109 19.02 1.27 -51.27
CA ASP A 109 19.24 2.17 -50.15
C ASP A 109 17.93 2.46 -49.42
N GLU A 110 16.78 2.56 -50.12
CA GLU A 110 15.46 2.70 -49.52
C GLU A 110 15.14 1.48 -48.65
N LEU A 111 15.29 0.27 -49.17
CA LEU A 111 15.07 -0.97 -48.42
C LEU A 111 15.95 -1.01 -47.17
N ARG A 112 17.23 -0.62 -47.28
CA ARG A 112 18.15 -0.57 -46.14
C ARG A 112 17.69 0.37 -45.05
N VAL A 113 17.17 1.55 -45.39
CA VAL A 113 16.66 2.53 -44.43
C VAL A 113 15.45 1.99 -43.68
N ARG A 114 14.52 1.30 -44.39
CA ARG A 114 13.33 0.70 -43.78
C ARG A 114 13.68 -0.46 -42.83
N ILE A 115 14.57 -1.35 -43.23
CA ILE A 115 15.07 -2.42 -42.35
C ILE A 115 15.69 -1.85 -41.09
N ARG A 116 16.54 -0.81 -41.20
CA ARG A 116 17.15 -0.15 -40.05
C ARG A 116 16.10 0.52 -39.12
N ALA A 117 15.01 1.04 -39.69
CA ALA A 117 13.92 1.58 -38.89
C ALA A 117 13.25 0.47 -38.08
N GLY A 118 12.95 -0.66 -38.73
CA GLY A 118 12.41 -1.85 -38.05
C GLY A 118 13.36 -2.40 -36.98
N GLU A 119 14.65 -2.50 -37.24
CA GLU A 119 15.64 -2.94 -36.26
C GLU A 119 15.64 -2.06 -34.99
N ARG A 120 15.61 -0.73 -35.19
CA ARG A 120 15.56 0.21 -34.04
C ARG A 120 14.30 0.04 -33.23
N LEU A 121 13.15 -0.11 -33.89
CA LEU A 121 11.88 -0.32 -33.22
C LEU A 121 11.88 -1.61 -32.42
N LEU A 122 12.28 -2.73 -33.01
CA LEU A 122 12.38 -4.03 -32.35
C LEU A 122 13.36 -4.01 -31.18
N GLN A 123 14.47 -3.27 -31.29
CA GLN A 123 15.40 -3.09 -30.18
C GLN A 123 14.81 -2.26 -29.04
N MET A 124 14.05 -1.21 -29.34
CA MET A 124 13.34 -0.41 -28.34
C MET A 124 12.27 -1.22 -27.62
N GLU A 125 11.49 -2.01 -28.34
CA GLU A 125 10.48 -2.93 -27.78
C GLU A 125 11.11 -3.93 -26.81
N LYS A 126 12.24 -4.53 -27.20
CA LYS A 126 12.97 -5.46 -26.34
C LYS A 126 13.47 -4.80 -25.05
N ILE A 127 14.04 -3.60 -25.16
CA ILE A 127 14.51 -2.85 -23.98
C ILE A 127 13.35 -2.50 -23.06
N LEU A 128 12.22 -2.09 -23.63
CA LEU A 128 11.02 -1.75 -22.85
C LEU A 128 10.47 -2.98 -22.10
N ALA A 129 10.40 -4.13 -22.77
CA ALA A 129 9.99 -5.39 -22.15
C ALA A 129 10.93 -5.78 -20.98
N GLU A 130 12.24 -5.74 -21.20
CA GLU A 130 13.23 -6.03 -20.16
C GLU A 130 13.15 -5.05 -18.96
N GLN A 131 12.89 -3.77 -19.22
CA GLN A 131 12.70 -2.78 -18.15
C GLN A 131 11.42 -3.02 -17.37
N ASN A 132 10.31 -3.38 -18.05
CA ASN A 132 9.05 -3.69 -17.41
C ASN A 132 9.18 -4.92 -16.51
N ASP A 133 9.84 -5.99 -16.98
CA ASP A 133 10.07 -7.20 -16.19
C ASP A 133 10.90 -6.89 -14.93
N ARG A 134 11.96 -6.08 -15.07
CA ARG A 134 12.79 -5.65 -13.92
C ARG A 134 12.00 -4.81 -12.94
N LEU A 135 11.15 -3.90 -13.43
CA LEU A 135 10.30 -3.07 -12.57
C LEU A 135 9.30 -3.92 -11.80
N GLN A 136 8.65 -4.88 -12.45
CA GLN A 136 7.71 -5.79 -11.81
C GLN A 136 8.39 -6.66 -10.75
N ALA A 137 9.59 -7.19 -11.04
CA ALA A 137 10.37 -7.96 -10.07
C ALA A 137 10.75 -7.12 -8.83
N ALA A 138 11.24 -5.89 -9.03
CA ALA A 138 11.59 -4.98 -7.94
C ALA A 138 10.36 -4.57 -7.11
N GLN A 139 9.21 -4.32 -7.75
CA GLN A 139 7.96 -4.03 -7.04
C GLN A 139 7.48 -5.22 -6.21
N ALA A 140 7.61 -6.45 -6.72
CA ALA A 140 7.23 -7.65 -5.99
C ALA A 140 8.11 -7.86 -4.76
N GLU A 141 9.42 -7.62 -4.86
CA GLU A 141 10.37 -7.70 -3.74
C GLU A 141 10.03 -6.66 -2.65
N ILE A 142 9.89 -5.39 -3.02
CA ILE A 142 9.51 -4.31 -2.07
C ILE A 142 8.19 -4.64 -1.38
N ARG A 143 7.19 -5.13 -2.12
CA ARG A 143 5.90 -5.50 -1.55
C ARG A 143 6.02 -6.64 -0.54
N SER A 144 6.87 -7.64 -0.82
CA SER A 144 7.15 -8.74 0.10
C SER A 144 7.80 -8.25 1.40
N ASP A 145 8.78 -7.35 1.30
CA ASP A 145 9.48 -6.78 2.45
C ASP A 145 8.56 -5.93 3.32
N LEU A 146 7.72 -5.09 2.70
CA LEU A 146 6.71 -4.30 3.41
C LEU A 146 5.68 -5.19 4.11
N GLN A 147 5.26 -6.29 3.50
CA GLN A 147 4.35 -7.24 4.13
C GLN A 147 4.99 -7.94 5.34
N ALA A 148 6.27 -8.29 5.25
CA ALA A 148 7.02 -8.86 6.37
C ALA A 148 7.13 -7.86 7.54
N ALA A 149 7.45 -6.59 7.26
CA ALA A 149 7.49 -5.52 8.23
C ALA A 149 6.12 -5.27 8.89
N SER A 150 5.03 -5.28 8.10
CA SER A 150 3.66 -5.18 8.59
C SER A 150 3.30 -6.29 9.57
N ASN A 151 3.68 -7.53 9.25
CA ASN A 151 3.46 -8.66 10.14
C ASN A 151 4.26 -8.53 11.45
N MET A 152 5.45 -7.93 11.42
CA MET A 152 6.23 -7.63 12.63
C MET A 152 5.56 -6.53 13.47
N GLN A 153 5.09 -5.44 12.84
CA GLN A 153 4.39 -4.37 13.53
C GLN A 153 3.11 -4.87 14.22
N ARG A 154 2.32 -5.69 13.53
CA ARG A 154 1.10 -6.30 14.11
C ARG A 154 1.36 -7.14 15.35
N ARG A 155 2.54 -7.78 15.47
CA ARG A 155 2.92 -8.56 16.66
C ARG A 155 3.23 -7.69 17.90
N LEU A 156 3.38 -6.39 17.72
CA LEU A 156 3.54 -5.45 18.83
C LEU A 156 2.20 -5.11 19.48
N LEU A 157 1.08 -5.34 18.78
CA LEU A 157 -0.27 -5.12 19.32
C LEU A 157 -0.60 -6.17 20.40
N PRO A 158 -1.48 -5.86 21.35
CA PRO A 158 -1.70 -6.63 22.58
C PRO A 158 -2.51 -7.92 22.39
N ASP A 159 -2.11 -8.82 21.49
CA ASP A 159 -2.84 -10.06 21.18
C ASP A 159 -2.96 -11.05 22.37
N THR A 160 -1.94 -11.08 23.23
CA THR A 160 -1.88 -12.02 24.35
C THR A 160 -2.49 -11.48 25.64
N THR A 161 -2.77 -10.20 25.72
CA THR A 161 -3.25 -9.51 26.93
C THR A 161 -4.75 -9.60 27.16
N ARG A 162 -5.53 -10.06 26.16
CA ARG A 162 -7.00 -10.25 26.31
C ARG A 162 -7.39 -11.09 27.53
N GLN A 163 -6.59 -12.09 27.89
CA GLN A 163 -6.85 -12.96 29.04
C GLN A 163 -6.28 -12.44 30.36
N LEU A 164 -5.30 -11.54 30.30
CA LEU A 164 -4.50 -11.12 31.47
C LEU A 164 -5.33 -10.39 32.57
N PHE A 165 -6.43 -9.76 32.18
CA PHE A 165 -7.29 -8.98 33.08
C PHE A 165 -8.73 -9.48 33.13
N ALA A 166 -9.04 -10.60 32.45
CA ALA A 166 -10.37 -11.17 32.46
C ALA A 166 -10.81 -11.62 33.87
N GLU A 167 -9.88 -12.17 34.67
CA GLU A 167 -10.12 -12.55 36.05
C GLU A 167 -10.38 -11.34 36.96
N ALA A 168 -9.86 -10.16 36.59
CA ALA A 168 -10.09 -8.91 37.30
C ALA A 168 -11.38 -8.19 36.81
N GLY A 169 -12.16 -8.80 35.92
CA GLY A 169 -13.43 -8.25 35.43
C GLY A 169 -13.29 -7.22 34.32
N PHE A 170 -12.19 -7.23 33.57
CA PHE A 170 -12.00 -6.32 32.44
C PHE A 170 -11.78 -7.08 31.13
N ARG A 171 -12.30 -6.50 30.05
CA ARG A 171 -12.14 -6.98 28.68
C ARG A 171 -11.55 -5.88 27.82
N PHE A 172 -10.75 -6.29 26.82
CA PHE A 172 -10.09 -5.40 25.86
C PHE A 172 -10.33 -5.89 24.46
N ASP A 173 -10.82 -5.00 23.61
CA ASP A 173 -11.06 -5.27 22.20
C ASP A 173 -10.49 -4.12 21.37
N TRP A 174 -10.08 -4.40 20.13
CA TRP A 174 -9.47 -3.38 19.27
C TRP A 174 -9.68 -3.61 17.79
N LEU A 175 -9.59 -2.51 17.03
CA LEU A 175 -9.44 -2.46 15.58
C LEU A 175 -8.09 -1.83 15.26
N TYR A 176 -7.40 -2.38 14.29
CA TYR A 176 -6.21 -1.80 13.68
C TYR A 176 -6.20 -2.07 12.18
N THR A 177 -6.38 -1.03 11.39
CA THR A 177 -6.39 -1.09 9.92
C THR A 177 -5.47 0.02 9.39
N PRO A 178 -4.22 -0.29 9.07
CA PRO A 178 -3.31 0.70 8.53
C PRO A 178 -3.72 1.11 7.11
N ALA A 179 -3.55 2.39 6.78
CA ALA A 179 -3.85 2.98 5.47
C ALA A 179 -2.99 2.38 4.34
N THR A 180 -1.78 1.98 4.68
CA THR A 180 -0.83 1.33 3.78
C THR A 180 -0.38 -0.01 4.37
N PHE A 181 0.79 -0.51 3.99
CA PHE A 181 1.37 -1.71 4.61
C PHE A 181 1.74 -1.51 6.07
N LEU A 182 2.19 -0.31 6.43
CA LEU A 182 2.71 0.08 7.73
C LEU A 182 1.99 1.34 8.20
N GLY A 183 1.55 1.35 9.46
CA GLY A 183 0.86 2.48 10.07
C GLY A 183 1.73 3.28 11.05
N GLY A 184 1.35 4.54 11.26
CA GLY A 184 1.84 5.42 12.32
C GLY A 184 1.13 5.20 13.66
N ASP A 185 -0.03 4.56 13.63
CA ASP A 185 -0.80 4.23 14.82
C ASP A 185 -0.21 3.05 15.59
N THR A 186 -0.28 3.12 16.90
CA THR A 186 0.00 1.99 17.79
C THR A 186 -0.76 2.15 19.12
N PHE A 187 -1.08 1.04 19.74
CA PHE A 187 -1.66 0.99 21.08
C PHE A 187 -1.20 -0.26 21.81
N ASN A 188 -1.26 -0.22 23.12
CA ASN A 188 -0.93 -1.37 23.94
C ASN A 188 -1.66 -1.29 25.29
N ILE A 189 -1.76 -2.46 25.94
CA ILE A 189 -2.11 -2.60 27.34
C ILE A 189 -1.18 -3.64 27.98
N PHE A 190 -0.69 -3.35 29.16
CA PHE A 190 0.30 -4.17 29.84
C PHE A 190 0.14 -4.08 31.36
N ARG A 191 0.65 -5.08 32.07
CA ARG A 191 0.62 -5.11 33.51
C ARG A 191 1.69 -4.21 34.11
N LEU A 192 1.30 -3.25 34.94
CA LEU A 192 2.22 -2.46 35.74
C LEU A 192 2.57 -3.19 37.04
N ASP A 193 1.55 -3.72 37.76
CA ASP A 193 1.73 -4.53 38.97
C ASP A 193 0.56 -5.52 39.11
N GLU A 194 0.32 -6.06 40.32
CA GLU A 194 -0.72 -7.06 40.56
C GLU A 194 -2.15 -6.53 40.31
N THR A 195 -2.36 -5.23 40.47
CA THR A 195 -3.69 -4.59 40.45
C THR A 195 -3.85 -3.52 39.40
N ARG A 196 -2.76 -3.11 38.73
CA ARG A 196 -2.80 -2.00 37.77
C ARG A 196 -2.31 -2.38 36.39
N ALA A 197 -3.05 -1.89 35.39
CA ALA A 197 -2.71 -1.96 33.97
C ALA A 197 -2.33 -0.59 33.44
N GLY A 198 -1.21 -0.49 32.73
CA GLY A 198 -0.90 0.65 31.88
C GLY A 198 -1.47 0.44 30.49
N PHE A 199 -1.98 1.49 29.86
CA PHE A 199 -2.43 1.46 28.47
C PHE A 199 -2.03 2.76 27.77
N TYR A 200 -1.88 2.67 26.45
CA TYR A 200 -1.69 3.84 25.59
C TYR A 200 -2.29 3.63 24.20
N ILE A 201 -2.61 4.74 23.55
CA ILE A 201 -2.82 4.86 22.11
C ILE A 201 -2.00 6.03 21.61
N ILE A 202 -1.34 5.83 20.47
CA ILE A 202 -0.41 6.79 19.86
C ILE A 202 -0.72 6.86 18.38
N ASP A 203 -0.68 8.08 17.85
CA ASP A 203 -0.67 8.35 16.43
C ASP A 203 0.53 9.22 16.09
N VAL A 204 1.43 8.69 15.26
CA VAL A 204 2.68 9.33 14.85
C VAL A 204 2.46 10.16 13.60
N ALA A 205 2.82 11.44 13.65
CA ALA A 205 2.73 12.34 12.51
C ALA A 205 3.43 11.76 11.27
N GLY A 206 2.70 11.71 10.15
CA GLY A 206 3.15 11.13 8.89
C GLY A 206 2.78 9.65 8.73
N HIS A 207 3.19 9.04 7.63
CA HIS A 207 2.82 7.67 7.27
C HIS A 207 4.00 6.85 6.73
N GLY A 208 3.80 5.55 6.62
CA GLY A 208 4.75 4.62 6.02
C GLY A 208 5.92 4.25 6.93
N ILE A 209 7.07 3.92 6.33
CA ILE A 209 8.22 3.33 7.06
C ILE A 209 8.74 4.21 8.21
N PRO A 210 8.94 5.54 8.06
CA PRO A 210 9.44 6.36 9.16
C PRO A 210 8.52 6.36 10.38
N ALA A 211 7.21 6.55 10.18
CA ALA A 211 6.21 6.51 11.25
C ALA A 211 6.17 5.14 11.93
N ALA A 212 6.17 4.05 11.15
CA ALA A 212 6.19 2.69 11.68
C ALA A 212 7.44 2.36 12.50
N LEU A 213 8.62 2.82 12.10
CA LEU A 213 9.85 2.63 12.91
C LEU A 213 9.77 3.39 14.22
N LYS A 214 9.14 4.56 14.22
CA LYS A 214 8.90 5.33 15.43
C LYS A 214 7.94 4.62 16.39
N THR A 215 6.87 4.00 15.88
CA THR A 215 5.97 3.19 16.72
C THR A 215 6.71 2.03 17.40
N VAL A 216 7.64 1.37 16.71
CA VAL A 216 8.47 0.31 17.29
C VAL A 216 9.37 0.87 18.42
N MET A 217 10.01 2.01 18.20
CA MET A 217 10.84 2.68 19.22
C MET A 217 10.01 3.08 20.45
N LEU A 218 8.83 3.68 20.23
CA LEU A 218 7.91 4.07 21.31
C LEU A 218 7.41 2.86 22.09
N HIS A 219 7.09 1.76 21.41
CA HIS A 219 6.72 0.50 22.08
C HIS A 219 7.83 -0.02 23.00
N GLN A 220 9.09 0.06 22.58
CA GLN A 220 10.24 -0.31 23.43
C GLN A 220 10.42 0.64 24.62
N THR A 221 10.30 1.95 24.40
CA THR A 221 10.44 2.98 25.44
C THR A 221 9.35 2.84 26.53
N LEU A 222 8.12 2.50 26.11
CA LEU A 222 6.96 2.30 26.98
C LEU A 222 6.82 0.85 27.49
N SER A 223 7.86 0.02 27.38
CA SER A 223 7.86 -1.35 27.88
C SER A 223 8.29 -1.42 29.36
N VAL A 224 7.55 -2.18 30.15
CA VAL A 224 7.88 -2.45 31.58
C VAL A 224 9.13 -3.30 31.75
N SER A 225 9.56 -3.99 30.69
CA SER A 225 10.72 -4.91 30.71
C SER A 225 12.07 -4.23 30.58
N ALA A 226 12.14 -2.93 30.29
CA ALA A 226 13.39 -2.19 30.20
C ALA A 226 13.95 -1.93 31.60
N ALA A 227 15.09 -2.54 31.88
CA ALA A 227 15.73 -2.57 33.18
C ALA A 227 16.00 -1.19 33.79
N GLN A 228 15.85 -1.09 35.11
CA GLN A 228 16.41 -0.17 36.08
C GLN A 228 15.98 1.30 36.12
N THR A 229 15.51 1.93 35.06
CA THR A 229 14.81 3.23 35.11
C THR A 229 13.68 3.20 34.08
N SER A 230 12.55 2.68 34.49
CA SER A 230 11.37 2.67 33.63
C SER A 230 10.72 4.04 33.61
N LEU A 231 10.43 4.58 32.44
CA LEU A 231 9.60 5.77 32.28
C LEU A 231 8.26 5.64 33.04
N LEU A 232 7.79 4.42 33.24
CA LEU A 232 6.48 4.09 33.82
C LEU A 232 6.52 3.84 35.34
N LYS A 233 7.71 3.54 35.90
CA LYS A 233 7.91 3.22 37.32
C LYS A 233 9.15 3.90 37.88
N ASP A 234 9.06 4.30 39.12
CA ASP A 234 10.18 4.85 39.89
C ASP A 234 10.28 4.17 41.26
N GLU A 235 11.34 3.38 41.45
CA GLU A 235 11.58 2.69 42.72
C GLU A 235 11.86 3.65 43.88
N ALA A 236 12.35 4.85 43.60
CA ALA A 236 12.55 5.87 44.62
C ALA A 236 11.21 6.45 45.14
N LEU A 237 10.16 6.49 44.27
CA LEU A 237 8.80 6.84 44.70
C LEU A 237 8.20 5.73 45.56
N ALA A 238 8.51 4.46 45.30
CA ALA A 238 8.07 3.35 46.14
C ALA A 238 8.60 3.44 47.57
N GLU A 239 9.84 3.88 47.77
CA GLU A 239 10.45 4.07 49.07
C GLU A 239 9.84 5.26 49.84
N LYS A 240 9.44 6.32 49.13
CA LYS A 240 8.96 7.56 49.71
C LYS A 240 7.44 7.57 49.94
N ASP A 241 6.67 7.16 48.94
CA ASP A 241 5.20 7.28 48.88
C ASP A 241 4.48 5.93 48.89
N GLY A 242 5.23 4.81 48.87
CA GLY A 242 4.66 3.43 48.81
C GLY A 242 4.10 3.03 47.47
N ASP A 243 4.23 3.88 46.45
CA ASP A 243 3.70 3.62 45.09
C ASP A 243 4.82 3.87 44.03
N ALA A 244 5.17 2.82 43.31
CA ALA A 244 6.20 2.88 42.28
C ALA A 244 5.67 3.34 40.91
N VAL A 245 4.35 3.39 40.69
CA VAL A 245 3.77 3.73 39.38
C VAL A 245 3.66 5.24 39.21
N ARG A 246 4.36 5.77 38.22
CA ARG A 246 4.35 7.19 37.89
C ARG A 246 2.98 7.68 37.45
N ALA A 247 2.68 8.93 37.77
CA ALA A 247 1.46 9.57 37.30
C ALA A 247 1.47 9.72 35.76
N PRO A 248 0.34 9.50 35.07
CA PRO A 248 0.25 9.65 33.61
C PRO A 248 0.79 10.98 33.07
N ALA A 249 0.55 12.08 33.76
CA ALA A 249 1.03 13.40 33.36
C ALA A 249 2.57 13.50 33.41
N GLU A 250 3.20 12.88 34.41
CA GLU A 250 4.68 12.84 34.55
C GLU A 250 5.30 11.99 33.43
N VAL A 251 4.66 10.85 33.08
CA VAL A 251 5.11 10.00 31.95
C VAL A 251 5.11 10.78 30.66
N LEU A 252 4.02 11.51 30.34
CA LEU A 252 3.96 12.34 29.12
C LEU A 252 4.99 13.47 29.14
N LYS A 253 5.21 14.11 30.28
CA LYS A 253 6.21 15.17 30.42
C LYS A 253 7.63 14.65 30.14
N GLU A 254 8.04 13.56 30.78
CA GLU A 254 9.36 12.97 30.58
C GLU A 254 9.54 12.46 29.14
N LEU A 255 8.48 11.87 28.56
CA LEU A 255 8.49 11.45 27.18
C LEU A 255 8.63 12.63 26.23
N ASN A 256 7.94 13.75 26.50
CA ASN A 256 8.07 14.97 25.72
C ASN A 256 9.49 15.55 25.78
N GLU A 257 10.11 15.56 26.95
CA GLU A 257 11.49 16.02 27.13
C GLU A 257 12.49 15.12 26.39
N ALA A 258 12.27 13.79 26.43
CA ALA A 258 13.12 12.82 25.74
C ALA A 258 12.99 12.85 24.21
N MET A 259 11.88 13.35 23.68
CA MET A 259 11.57 13.39 22.23
C MET A 259 11.86 14.74 21.58
N GLN A 260 12.47 15.70 22.31
CA GLN A 260 12.88 16.95 21.71
C GLN A 260 14.07 16.73 20.76
N ASP A 261 13.88 16.96 19.47
CA ASP A 261 14.94 16.93 18.47
C ASP A 261 14.93 18.25 17.69
N GLU A 262 15.97 19.06 17.87
CA GLU A 262 16.11 20.37 17.22
C GLU A 262 16.23 20.27 15.69
N ASN A 263 16.52 19.07 15.16
CA ASN A 263 16.78 18.86 13.73
C ASN A 263 15.59 18.28 12.95
N ASP A 264 14.51 17.84 13.62
CA ASP A 264 13.35 17.23 12.96
C ASP A 264 12.02 17.82 13.46
N ALA A 265 11.58 18.90 12.82
CA ALA A 265 10.31 19.57 13.10
C ALA A 265 9.06 18.69 12.88
N MET A 266 9.20 17.54 12.23
CA MET A 266 8.10 16.57 11.98
C MET A 266 8.11 15.41 13.01
N ASN A 267 8.95 15.50 14.03
CA ASN A 267 9.16 14.42 14.99
C ASN A 267 8.18 14.46 16.18
N TYR A 268 6.91 14.75 15.95
CA TYR A 268 5.88 14.77 16.97
C TYR A 268 4.86 13.64 16.79
N PHE A 269 4.10 13.34 17.84
CA PHE A 269 3.01 12.38 17.83
C PHE A 269 1.95 12.75 18.86
N THR A 270 0.72 12.32 18.62
CA THR A 270 -0.35 12.43 19.59
C THR A 270 -0.42 11.19 20.46
N MET A 271 -0.83 11.33 21.73
CA MET A 271 -0.84 10.20 22.66
C MET A 271 -1.89 10.36 23.76
N ILE A 272 -2.46 9.25 24.17
CA ILE A 272 -3.06 9.07 25.49
C ILE A 272 -2.25 7.99 26.21
N TYR A 273 -1.86 8.28 27.45
CA TYR A 273 -1.36 7.29 28.38
C TYR A 273 -2.23 7.24 29.61
N GLY A 274 -2.59 6.03 30.07
CA GLY A 274 -3.42 5.85 31.23
C GLY A 274 -3.03 4.66 32.10
N VAL A 275 -3.50 4.71 33.33
CA VAL A 275 -3.38 3.65 34.34
C VAL A 275 -4.76 3.28 34.82
N LEU A 276 -5.13 2.02 34.68
CA LEU A 276 -6.36 1.41 35.19
C LEU A 276 -6.03 0.65 36.48
N ASP A 277 -6.72 0.98 37.57
CA ASP A 277 -6.76 0.14 38.78
C ASP A 277 -7.90 -0.88 38.64
N THR A 278 -7.56 -2.15 38.58
CA THR A 278 -8.51 -3.23 38.35
C THR A 278 -9.35 -3.59 39.56
N ARG A 279 -9.03 -3.08 40.77
CA ARG A 279 -9.78 -3.33 42.00
C ARG A 279 -11.09 -2.57 42.05
N ASP A 280 -11.06 -1.31 41.64
CA ASP A 280 -12.21 -0.39 41.74
C ASP A 280 -12.67 0.17 40.38
N GLY A 281 -11.89 -0.02 39.31
CA GLY A 281 -12.19 0.51 37.98
C GLY A 281 -11.76 1.96 37.81
N THR A 282 -10.95 2.50 38.72
CA THR A 282 -10.41 3.86 38.57
C THR A 282 -9.44 3.91 37.40
N VAL A 283 -9.65 4.84 36.48
CA VAL A 283 -8.74 5.18 35.40
C VAL A 283 -8.17 6.57 35.64
N ARG A 284 -6.86 6.69 35.62
CA ARG A 284 -6.13 7.97 35.54
C ARG A 284 -5.50 8.04 34.15
N CYS A 285 -5.69 9.11 33.43
CA CYS A 285 -5.08 9.27 32.13
C CYS A 285 -4.66 10.70 31.84
N SER A 286 -3.70 10.85 30.96
CA SER A 286 -3.22 12.12 30.44
C SER A 286 -3.17 12.07 28.91
N GLN A 287 -3.36 13.21 28.28
CA GLN A 287 -3.49 13.33 26.83
C GLN A 287 -2.52 14.37 26.30
N ALA A 288 -1.92 14.08 25.15
CA ALA A 288 -1.03 14.92 24.39
C ALA A 288 -1.51 15.06 22.95
N GLY A 289 -2.42 16.01 22.68
CA GLY A 289 -2.93 16.32 21.34
C GLY A 289 -3.79 15.25 20.66
N HIS A 290 -4.11 14.15 21.34
CA HIS A 290 -4.87 13.02 20.80
C HIS A 290 -6.38 13.26 20.89
N PRO A 291 -7.25 12.67 20.03
CA PRO A 291 -8.70 12.73 20.19
C PRO A 291 -9.15 12.32 21.60
N LEU A 292 -10.15 13.03 22.15
CA LEU A 292 -10.63 12.77 23.49
C LEU A 292 -11.31 11.40 23.58
N PRO A 293 -11.01 10.57 24.61
CA PRO A 293 -11.67 9.29 24.80
C PRO A 293 -13.18 9.47 25.07
N ILE A 294 -13.97 8.55 24.56
CA ILE A 294 -15.41 8.49 24.79
C ILE A 294 -15.70 7.43 25.84
N ILE A 295 -16.52 7.77 26.82
CA ILE A 295 -17.08 6.81 27.79
C ILE A 295 -18.50 6.46 27.35
N LEU A 296 -18.71 5.21 26.99
CA LEU A 296 -20.03 4.65 26.74
C LEU A 296 -20.47 3.93 28.02
N ARG A 297 -21.47 4.50 28.70
CA ARG A 297 -22.01 3.96 29.95
C ARG A 297 -22.94 2.78 29.68
N ALA A 298 -23.13 1.95 30.70
CA ALA A 298 -24.00 0.80 30.62
C ALA A 298 -25.49 1.16 30.26
N ASP A 299 -25.91 2.39 30.58
CA ASP A 299 -27.24 2.91 30.22
C ASP A 299 -27.33 3.47 28.79
N GLY A 300 -26.22 3.42 28.02
CA GLY A 300 -26.13 3.92 26.66
C GLY A 300 -25.78 5.42 26.56
N SER A 301 -25.65 6.12 27.68
CA SER A 301 -25.20 7.52 27.66
C SER A 301 -23.73 7.64 27.28
N LEU A 302 -23.39 8.73 26.60
CA LEU A 302 -22.01 9.05 26.19
C LEU A 302 -21.51 10.28 26.94
N SER A 303 -20.26 10.20 27.40
CA SER A 303 -19.51 11.35 27.91
C SER A 303 -18.10 11.34 27.36
N GLU A 304 -17.49 12.50 27.26
CA GLU A 304 -16.07 12.64 26.92
C GLU A 304 -15.27 12.95 28.18
N LEU A 305 -14.02 12.52 28.17
CA LEU A 305 -13.07 13.01 29.15
C LEU A 305 -12.74 14.47 28.84
N GLU A 306 -12.66 15.28 29.90
CA GLU A 306 -12.08 16.61 29.78
C GLU A 306 -10.56 16.48 29.64
N GLY A 307 -9.98 17.23 28.73
CA GLY A 307 -8.54 17.19 28.52
C GLY A 307 -8.14 18.04 27.34
N GLY A 308 -6.88 18.06 27.10
CA GLY A 308 -6.23 18.75 25.99
C GLY A 308 -4.76 18.87 26.28
N GLY A 309 -3.94 18.87 25.28
CA GLY A 309 -2.48 19.02 25.42
C GLY A 309 -1.83 19.19 24.05
N VAL A 310 -0.58 19.59 24.08
CA VAL A 310 0.26 19.69 22.89
C VAL A 310 0.82 18.30 22.57
N PRO A 311 0.86 17.87 21.30
CA PRO A 311 1.52 16.63 20.92
C PRO A 311 2.95 16.49 21.48
N ILE A 312 3.34 15.27 21.79
CA ILE A 312 4.70 14.95 22.29
C ILE A 312 5.74 15.30 21.22
N GLY A 313 6.82 15.97 21.63
CA GLY A 313 7.92 16.38 20.75
C GLY A 313 7.70 17.70 20.02
N MET A 314 6.47 18.27 20.05
CA MET A 314 6.16 19.51 19.32
C MET A 314 6.75 20.77 19.99
N LEU A 315 6.64 20.87 21.31
CA LEU A 315 7.15 22.02 22.08
C LEU A 315 7.83 21.55 23.37
N PRO A 316 8.97 22.15 23.75
CA PRO A 316 9.62 21.84 25.02
C PRO A 316 8.87 22.44 26.22
N GLY A 317 9.07 21.87 27.40
CA GLY A 317 8.60 22.41 28.68
C GLY A 317 7.08 22.38 28.88
N ILE A 318 6.37 21.51 28.16
CA ILE A 318 4.92 21.36 28.29
C ILE A 318 4.59 20.58 29.57
N GLU A 319 3.66 21.11 30.33
CA GLU A 319 3.03 20.40 31.46
C GLU A 319 1.72 19.76 30.97
N TYR A 320 1.50 18.50 31.33
CA TYR A 320 0.30 17.75 30.98
C TYR A 320 -0.62 17.63 32.19
N ASN A 321 -1.93 17.59 31.93
CA ASN A 321 -2.93 17.43 33.00
C ASN A 321 -3.36 15.97 33.09
N GLU A 322 -3.64 15.52 34.32
CA GLU A 322 -4.22 14.21 34.58
C GLU A 322 -5.72 14.34 34.77
N THR A 323 -6.47 13.45 34.14
CA THR A 323 -7.92 13.30 34.33
C THR A 323 -8.19 11.96 35.00
N ARG A 324 -9.15 11.94 35.94
CA ARG A 324 -9.56 10.74 36.66
C ARG A 324 -11.03 10.43 36.37
N LEU A 325 -11.31 9.17 36.13
CA LEU A 325 -12.67 8.65 35.98
C LEU A 325 -12.80 7.29 36.67
N GLU A 326 -14.03 6.83 36.88
CA GLU A 326 -14.33 5.50 37.37
C GLU A 326 -15.23 4.80 36.34
N LEU A 327 -14.81 3.64 35.88
CA LEU A 327 -15.63 2.75 35.04
C LEU A 327 -16.49 1.90 35.96
N GLN A 328 -17.81 2.01 35.82
CA GLN A 328 -18.76 1.13 36.47
C GLN A 328 -18.92 -0.18 35.69
N ALA A 329 -19.55 -1.20 36.29
CA ALA A 329 -19.83 -2.45 35.60
C ALA A 329 -20.67 -2.20 34.32
N GLY A 330 -20.25 -2.69 33.20
CA GLY A 330 -20.83 -2.50 31.87
C GLY A 330 -20.39 -1.23 31.13
N ASP A 331 -19.56 -0.37 31.74
CA ASP A 331 -19.04 0.82 31.08
C ASP A 331 -17.87 0.45 30.15
N ARG A 332 -17.71 1.24 29.08
CA ARG A 332 -16.62 1.12 28.10
C ARG A 332 -15.90 2.44 27.93
N LEU A 333 -14.57 2.42 28.05
CA LEU A 333 -13.70 3.51 27.65
C LEU A 333 -13.22 3.23 26.23
N ILE A 334 -13.52 4.14 25.31
CA ILE A 334 -13.25 4.02 23.87
C ILE A 334 -12.19 5.05 23.49
N LEU A 335 -11.03 4.59 23.08
CA LEU A 335 -9.94 5.37 22.54
C LEU A 335 -9.88 5.14 21.03
N TYR A 336 -9.59 6.18 20.26
CA TYR A 336 -9.59 6.11 18.79
C TYR A 336 -8.64 7.16 18.22
N THR A 337 -8.11 6.91 17.01
CA THR A 337 -7.30 7.87 16.25
C THR A 337 -8.19 8.71 15.33
N ASP A 338 -7.65 9.82 14.85
CA ASP A 338 -8.38 10.76 13.99
C ASP A 338 -8.84 10.15 12.67
N GLY A 339 -8.16 9.10 12.17
CA GLY A 339 -8.61 8.33 11.01
C GLY A 339 -10.05 7.81 11.11
N VAL A 340 -10.62 7.67 12.32
CA VAL A 340 -12.03 7.33 12.52
C VAL A 340 -12.93 8.52 12.17
N THR A 341 -12.64 9.71 12.69
CA THR A 341 -13.48 10.90 12.57
C THR A 341 -13.21 11.69 11.29
N GLU A 342 -11.99 11.60 10.78
CA GLU A 342 -11.55 12.26 9.55
C GLU A 342 -11.72 11.37 8.30
N CYS A 343 -12.26 10.16 8.44
CA CYS A 343 -12.57 9.28 7.33
C CYS A 343 -13.46 9.99 6.30
N GLU A 344 -12.91 10.27 5.13
CA GLU A 344 -13.62 10.98 4.05
C GLU A 344 -14.43 10.03 3.17
N ASN A 345 -15.62 10.46 2.79
CA ASN A 345 -16.41 9.80 1.77
C ASN A 345 -15.94 10.20 0.35
N ARG A 346 -16.57 9.64 -0.69
CA ARG A 346 -16.27 9.94 -2.10
C ARG A 346 -16.46 11.42 -2.51
N PHE A 347 -17.08 12.23 -1.66
CA PHE A 347 -17.29 13.67 -1.90
C PHE A 347 -16.35 14.55 -1.07
N GLY A 348 -15.42 13.98 -0.29
CA GLY A 348 -14.51 14.69 0.58
C GLY A 348 -15.15 15.17 1.90
N GLU A 349 -16.28 14.61 2.29
CA GLU A 349 -16.89 14.93 3.59
C GLU A 349 -16.36 13.99 4.65
N GLN A 350 -15.92 14.52 5.80
CA GLN A 350 -15.44 13.75 6.94
C GLN A 350 -16.60 13.05 7.67
N TYR A 351 -16.30 11.89 8.28
CA TYR A 351 -17.28 11.14 9.09
C TYR A 351 -17.73 11.93 10.32
N THR A 352 -16.86 12.67 10.93
CA THR A 352 -16.97 13.55 12.10
C THR A 352 -17.25 12.84 13.42
N ILE A 353 -16.89 13.51 14.51
CA ILE A 353 -17.11 13.01 15.87
C ILE A 353 -18.61 12.85 16.20
N GLU A 354 -19.48 13.70 15.65
CA GLU A 354 -20.93 13.64 15.89
C GLU A 354 -21.54 12.35 15.33
N ARG A 355 -21.15 11.96 14.09
CA ARG A 355 -21.59 10.70 13.49
C ARG A 355 -21.04 9.50 14.24
N PHE A 356 -19.76 9.56 14.64
CA PHE A 356 -19.15 8.50 15.42
C PHE A 356 -19.88 8.28 16.75
N ARG A 357 -20.22 9.35 17.48
CA ARG A 357 -21.02 9.27 18.72
C ARG A 357 -22.42 8.69 18.48
N GLN A 358 -23.09 9.08 17.40
CA GLN A 358 -24.39 8.50 17.03
C GLN A 358 -24.28 7.00 16.79
N THR A 359 -23.23 6.56 16.09
CA THR A 359 -22.96 5.15 15.85
C THR A 359 -22.71 4.39 17.16
N LEU A 360 -21.88 4.93 18.06
CA LEU A 360 -21.62 4.31 19.36
C LEU A 360 -22.89 4.21 20.22
N ALA A 361 -23.70 5.25 20.25
CA ALA A 361 -24.96 5.24 20.99
C ALA A 361 -25.96 4.20 20.45
N ALA A 362 -26.04 4.04 19.14
CA ALA A 362 -26.87 3.02 18.50
C ALA A 362 -26.40 1.58 18.81
N LEU A 363 -25.12 1.41 19.10
CA LEU A 363 -24.48 0.11 19.36
C LEU A 363 -24.25 -0.15 20.87
N ALA A 364 -24.80 0.64 21.75
CA ALA A 364 -24.56 0.55 23.20
C ALA A 364 -24.91 -0.83 23.79
N ALA A 365 -25.95 -1.50 23.26
CA ALA A 365 -26.37 -2.83 23.69
C ALA A 365 -25.56 -3.98 23.07
N GLU A 366 -24.73 -3.70 22.07
CA GLU A 366 -23.92 -4.71 21.41
C GLU A 366 -22.67 -5.04 22.22
N SER A 367 -22.08 -6.22 21.97
CA SER A 367 -20.75 -6.57 22.51
C SER A 367 -19.66 -5.66 21.92
N SER A 368 -18.55 -5.45 22.64
CA SER A 368 -17.40 -4.68 22.14
C SER A 368 -16.87 -5.20 20.81
N GLU A 369 -16.90 -6.52 20.57
CA GLU A 369 -16.51 -7.14 19.31
C GLU A 369 -17.47 -6.76 18.16
N ASN A 370 -18.79 -6.85 18.38
CA ASN A 370 -19.79 -6.43 17.39
C ASN A 370 -19.75 -4.92 17.13
N LEU A 371 -19.52 -4.12 18.17
CA LEU A 371 -19.37 -2.68 18.05
C LEU A 371 -18.20 -2.34 17.11
N ILE A 372 -17.03 -2.92 17.34
CA ILE A 372 -15.83 -2.72 16.49
C ILE A 372 -16.10 -3.13 15.04
N TYR A 373 -16.68 -4.31 14.83
CA TYR A 373 -17.02 -4.80 13.50
C TYR A 373 -17.99 -3.86 12.78
N THR A 374 -19.02 -3.39 13.48
CA THR A 374 -20.02 -2.49 12.89
C THR A 374 -19.44 -1.11 12.60
N VAL A 375 -18.59 -0.56 13.47
CA VAL A 375 -17.89 0.70 13.22
C VAL A 375 -17.02 0.58 11.96
N GLN A 376 -16.23 -0.48 11.83
CA GLN A 376 -15.39 -0.71 10.65
C GLN A 376 -16.23 -0.80 9.37
N THR A 377 -17.32 -1.55 9.39
CA THR A 377 -18.22 -1.70 8.24
C THR A 377 -18.87 -0.37 7.87
N THR A 378 -19.37 0.38 8.87
CA THR A 378 -19.98 1.70 8.66
C THR A 378 -19.00 2.69 8.03
N LEU A 379 -17.76 2.72 8.47
CA LEU A 379 -16.72 3.58 7.89
C LEU A 379 -16.35 3.15 6.45
N ALA A 380 -16.30 1.85 6.18
CA ALA A 380 -16.06 1.34 4.82
C ALA A 380 -17.22 1.69 3.87
N GLU A 381 -18.47 1.58 4.33
CA GLU A 381 -19.66 2.00 3.58
C GLU A 381 -19.69 3.52 3.36
N TRP A 382 -19.36 4.32 4.37
CA TRP A 382 -19.25 5.78 4.28
C TRP A 382 -18.23 6.18 3.21
N ARG A 383 -17.05 5.58 3.25
CA ARG A 383 -15.99 5.82 2.28
C ARG A 383 -16.30 5.26 0.89
N GLY A 384 -17.06 4.17 0.81
CA GLY A 384 -17.29 3.40 -0.40
C GLY A 384 -16.09 2.55 -0.82
N SER A 385 -15.19 2.21 0.12
CA SER A 385 -13.99 1.40 -0.08
C SER A 385 -13.51 0.83 1.26
N GLU A 386 -12.90 -0.36 1.22
CA GLU A 386 -12.20 -0.96 2.38
C GLU A 386 -10.77 -0.41 2.59
N ILE A 387 -10.28 0.42 1.66
CA ILE A 387 -8.97 1.07 1.75
C ILE A 387 -9.18 2.46 2.35
N PHE A 388 -8.65 2.70 3.52
CA PHE A 388 -8.74 3.98 4.23
C PHE A 388 -7.62 4.93 3.81
N GLY A 389 -7.85 6.22 3.98
CA GLY A 389 -6.88 7.29 3.65
C GLY A 389 -5.86 7.51 4.74
N ASP A 390 -6.20 7.15 5.96
CA ASP A 390 -5.37 7.20 7.15
C ASP A 390 -5.51 5.92 7.96
N ASP A 391 -4.64 5.74 8.94
CA ASP A 391 -4.67 4.60 9.85
C ASP A 391 -5.95 4.65 10.70
N LEU A 392 -6.60 3.52 10.86
CA LEU A 392 -7.83 3.39 11.60
C LEU A 392 -7.59 2.53 12.84
N SER A 393 -7.54 3.17 13.99
CA SER A 393 -7.35 2.51 15.28
C SER A 393 -8.48 2.80 16.24
N LEU A 394 -8.99 1.74 16.86
CA LEU A 394 -9.98 1.80 17.92
C LEU A 394 -9.58 0.84 19.03
N PHE A 395 -9.55 1.29 20.26
CA PHE A 395 -9.19 0.49 21.43
C PHE A 395 -10.23 0.66 22.52
N ILE A 396 -10.83 -0.43 22.97
CA ILE A 396 -11.92 -0.45 23.95
C ILE A 396 -11.47 -1.15 25.20
N ILE A 397 -11.68 -0.50 26.35
CA ILE A 397 -11.55 -1.08 27.70
C ILE A 397 -12.95 -1.19 28.28
N GLU A 398 -13.44 -2.41 28.51
CA GLU A 398 -14.75 -2.70 29.05
C GLU A 398 -14.61 -3.27 30.46
N ARG A 399 -15.37 -2.72 31.43
CA ARG A 399 -15.55 -3.34 32.73
C ARG A 399 -16.75 -4.28 32.65
N ASN A 400 -16.52 -5.58 32.88
CA ASN A 400 -17.57 -6.59 32.82
C ASN A 400 -18.69 -6.27 33.84
N ALA A 401 -19.94 -6.66 33.47
CA ALA A 401 -21.13 -6.45 34.32
C ALA A 401 -21.15 -7.36 35.56
#